data_596e21999737649fef4df8c8ef5a00f8
#
_entry.id   596e21999737649fef4df8c8ef5a00f8
#
_cell.length_a   1.000
_cell.length_b   1.000
_cell.length_c   1.000
_cell.angle_alpha   90.00
_cell.angle_beta   90.00
_cell.angle_gamma   90.00
#
_symmetry.space_group_name_H-M   'P 1'
#
loop_
_entity.id
_entity.type
_entity.pdbx_description
1 polymer ?
#
loop_
_entity_poly.entity_id
_entity_poly.type
_entity_poly.pdbx_seq_one_letter_code
_entity_poly.pdbx_strand_id
1 'polypeptide(L)'
;MAGKQNKKQPERPAYEAAWEKVQSGMLRDLAWKVYLRPGKPGQMARDDWACVTSQGELVLNPARSGTVGEWEYVLAHCLLHLGMDHFRQEQMDDPAWPAACDLLVTDFLRSSHIGTPPPEFQRMMPFPAKVEEQAYSYLKENPELLADCRFSTMTRGRPDMVWAGEPPRISFQKLLAQSLQNAIQDALRSSSRLGERIGHWRPDYLQARDWFLSSYPLLGALASSFTIVDDRDTVRRIGIPVAAVNCQLRELYINPDCRLYLEGWKFILAHEFLHAALRHDVRRQDRDPVLWNVACDFVVNDWLLEMNVG
;
A
#
# COMPACT_ATOMS: atom_id res chain seq x y z
N MET A 1 -4.67 -11.99 58.61
CA MET A 1 -3.87 -11.83 57.39
C MET A 1 -4.80 -11.66 56.20
N ALA A 2 -4.99 -10.45 55.74
CA ALA A 2 -5.90 -10.18 54.62
C ALA A 2 -5.11 -10.28 53.31
N GLY A 3 -5.45 -11.27 52.47
CA GLY A 3 -4.85 -11.46 51.18
C GLY A 3 -5.16 -10.29 50.26
N LYS A 4 -4.14 -9.58 49.78
CA LYS A 4 -4.23 -8.60 48.71
C LYS A 4 -4.67 -9.32 47.43
N GLN A 5 -5.92 -9.18 47.05
CA GLN A 5 -6.38 -9.51 45.70
C GLN A 5 -5.66 -8.58 44.73
N ASN A 6 -4.74 -9.14 43.94
CA ASN A 6 -4.08 -8.50 42.82
C ASN A 6 -5.18 -8.24 41.75
N LYS A 7 -5.71 -7.01 41.69
CA LYS A 7 -6.57 -6.59 40.59
C LYS A 7 -5.72 -6.68 39.32
N LYS A 8 -5.93 -7.72 38.49
CA LYS A 8 -5.45 -7.74 37.12
C LYS A 8 -5.89 -6.45 36.46
N GLN A 9 -4.94 -5.65 35.94
CA GLN A 9 -5.29 -4.55 35.05
C GLN A 9 -6.11 -5.14 33.91
N PRO A 10 -7.19 -4.46 33.47
CA PRO A 10 -7.97 -4.92 32.32
C PRO A 10 -7.02 -5.07 31.13
N GLU A 11 -7.04 -6.23 30.52
CA GLU A 11 -6.23 -6.54 29.35
C GLU A 11 -6.63 -5.56 28.23
N ARG A 12 -5.65 -4.89 27.65
CA ARG A 12 -5.88 -3.88 26.60
C ARG A 12 -6.56 -4.52 25.39
N PRO A 13 -7.64 -3.94 24.83
CA PRO A 13 -8.32 -4.50 23.67
C PRO A 13 -7.38 -4.66 22.47
N ALA A 14 -7.47 -5.80 21.77
CA ALA A 14 -6.58 -6.12 20.65
C ALA A 14 -6.62 -5.08 19.51
N TYR A 15 -7.78 -4.46 19.28
CA TYR A 15 -7.92 -3.40 18.26
C TYR A 15 -7.11 -2.14 18.57
N GLU A 16 -6.85 -1.81 19.85
CA GLU A 16 -6.01 -0.67 20.19
C GLU A 16 -4.53 -0.92 19.83
N ALA A 17 -4.03 -2.11 20.14
CA ALA A 17 -2.67 -2.51 19.76
C ALA A 17 -2.54 -2.61 18.22
N ALA A 18 -3.58 -3.08 17.53
CA ALA A 18 -3.62 -3.11 16.08
C ALA A 18 -3.61 -1.69 15.47
N TRP A 19 -4.38 -0.76 16.06
CA TRP A 19 -4.41 0.63 15.59
C TRP A 19 -3.04 1.31 15.72
N GLU A 20 -2.32 1.10 16.80
CA GLU A 20 -0.95 1.60 16.96
C GLU A 20 0.00 1.05 15.87
N LYS A 21 -0.15 -0.23 15.52
CA LYS A 21 0.62 -0.82 14.41
C LYS A 21 0.30 -0.14 13.07
N VAL A 22 -0.98 0.07 12.78
CA VAL A 22 -1.42 0.74 11.55
C VAL A 22 -0.89 2.19 11.52
N GLN A 23 -0.96 2.92 12.65
CA GLN A 23 -0.46 4.29 12.79
C GLN A 23 1.07 4.41 12.71
N SER A 24 1.81 3.33 12.91
CA SER A 24 3.27 3.28 12.79
C SER A 24 3.76 2.59 11.51
N GLY A 25 2.86 1.93 10.78
CA GLY A 25 3.14 1.14 9.59
C GLY A 25 3.02 1.90 8.27
N MET A 26 2.82 1.14 7.21
CA MET A 26 2.74 1.61 5.82
C MET A 26 1.60 2.62 5.58
N LEU A 27 0.51 2.57 6.36
CA LEU A 27 -0.67 3.42 6.21
C LEU A 27 -0.72 4.59 7.22
N ARG A 28 0.40 4.91 7.87
CA ARG A 28 0.47 5.85 8.99
C ARG A 28 -0.13 7.23 8.71
N ASP A 29 0.25 7.88 7.60
CA ASP A 29 -0.19 9.25 7.32
C ASP A 29 -1.70 9.32 7.04
N LEU A 30 -2.26 8.26 6.46
CA LEU A 30 -3.68 8.06 6.28
C LEU A 30 -4.38 7.81 7.63
N ALA A 31 -3.86 6.90 8.44
CA ALA A 31 -4.43 6.54 9.75
C ALA A 31 -4.51 7.72 10.72
N TRP A 32 -3.51 8.62 10.72
CA TRP A 32 -3.52 9.82 11.57
C TRP A 32 -4.60 10.85 11.21
N LYS A 33 -5.25 10.72 10.06
CA LYS A 33 -6.33 11.60 9.61
C LYS A 33 -7.72 10.97 9.73
N VAL A 34 -7.78 9.71 10.16
CA VAL A 34 -9.02 8.96 10.35
C VAL A 34 -9.39 8.93 11.83
N TYR A 35 -10.66 9.18 12.12
CA TYR A 35 -11.19 9.15 13.48
C TYR A 35 -11.72 7.76 13.81
N LEU A 36 -10.98 7.02 14.64
CA LEU A 36 -11.38 5.71 15.14
C LEU A 36 -12.27 5.85 16.36
N ARG A 37 -13.43 5.18 16.37
CA ARG A 37 -14.28 5.06 17.55
C ARG A 37 -14.99 3.71 17.66
N PRO A 38 -15.34 3.29 18.87
CA PRO A 38 -16.27 2.16 19.05
C PRO A 38 -17.68 2.52 18.57
N GLY A 39 -18.36 1.53 18.01
CA GLY A 39 -19.77 1.61 17.67
C GLY A 39 -20.67 1.73 18.92
N LYS A 40 -21.79 2.42 18.76
CA LYS A 40 -22.82 2.48 19.81
C LYS A 40 -23.53 1.12 19.95
N PRO A 41 -24.09 0.80 21.10
CA PRO A 41 -24.90 -0.40 21.27
C PRO A 41 -26.00 -0.51 20.19
N GLY A 42 -26.06 -1.63 19.48
CA GLY A 42 -27.02 -1.86 18.39
C GLY A 42 -26.67 -1.20 17.05
N GLN A 43 -25.59 -0.44 16.94
CA GLN A 43 -25.14 0.18 15.68
C GLN A 43 -24.58 -0.83 14.69
N MET A 44 -23.96 -1.89 15.20
CA MET A 44 -23.32 -2.96 14.41
C MET A 44 -23.93 -4.32 14.77
N ALA A 45 -24.01 -5.22 13.81
CA ALA A 45 -24.38 -6.60 14.06
C ALA A 45 -23.29 -7.31 14.88
N ARG A 46 -23.64 -8.40 15.55
CA ARG A 46 -22.70 -9.14 16.41
C ARG A 46 -21.44 -9.60 15.67
N ASP A 47 -21.62 -9.98 14.41
CA ASP A 47 -20.55 -10.56 13.57
C ASP A 47 -19.83 -9.52 12.73
N ASP A 48 -20.25 -8.24 12.76
CA ASP A 48 -19.53 -7.17 12.08
C ASP A 48 -18.19 -6.88 12.77
N TRP A 49 -17.19 -6.49 12.01
CA TRP A 49 -15.89 -6.05 12.50
C TRP A 49 -15.82 -4.53 12.61
N ALA A 50 -15.92 -3.86 11.49
CA ALA A 50 -15.78 -2.41 11.37
C ALA A 50 -16.48 -1.90 10.09
N CYS A 51 -16.74 -0.61 10.05
CA CYS A 51 -17.11 0.10 8.82
C CYS A 51 -16.46 1.49 8.81
N VAL A 52 -16.36 2.08 7.63
CA VAL A 52 -15.76 3.40 7.44
C VAL A 52 -16.69 4.32 6.66
N THR A 53 -16.75 5.59 7.05
CA THR A 53 -17.54 6.61 6.34
C THR A 53 -16.68 7.37 5.34
N SER A 54 -17.31 7.95 4.32
CA SER A 54 -16.64 8.83 3.34
C SER A 54 -15.91 10.02 3.97
N GLN A 55 -16.28 10.41 5.22
CA GLN A 55 -15.64 11.49 5.97
C GLN A 55 -14.44 11.05 6.81
N GLY A 56 -14.06 9.77 6.76
CA GLY A 56 -12.93 9.24 7.52
C GLY A 56 -13.27 8.93 8.99
N GLU A 57 -14.51 8.61 9.30
CA GLU A 57 -14.89 8.03 10.59
C GLU A 57 -14.86 6.50 10.46
N LEU A 58 -13.99 5.84 11.22
CA LEU A 58 -13.89 4.39 11.29
C LEU A 58 -14.55 3.89 12.56
N VAL A 59 -15.63 3.14 12.40
CA VAL A 59 -16.44 2.61 13.49
C VAL A 59 -16.16 1.14 13.66
N LEU A 60 -15.64 0.73 14.82
CA LEU A 60 -15.37 -0.67 15.13
C LEU A 60 -16.45 -1.27 16.04
N ASN A 61 -16.62 -2.58 15.95
CA ASN A 61 -17.50 -3.33 16.86
C ASN A 61 -16.71 -3.76 18.10
N PRO A 62 -16.90 -3.11 19.26
CA PRO A 62 -16.16 -3.44 20.48
C PRO A 62 -16.52 -4.82 21.07
N ALA A 63 -17.66 -5.41 20.66
CA ALA A 63 -18.07 -6.74 21.08
C ALA A 63 -17.41 -7.87 20.28
N ARG A 64 -16.77 -7.53 19.15
CA ARG A 64 -16.06 -8.52 18.32
C ARG A 64 -14.70 -8.85 18.94
N SER A 65 -14.47 -10.13 19.19
CA SER A 65 -13.16 -10.62 19.61
C SER A 65 -12.31 -10.97 18.39
N GLY A 66 -11.03 -10.63 18.45
CA GLY A 66 -10.05 -10.94 17.40
C GLY A 66 -8.63 -10.76 17.91
N THR A 67 -7.67 -11.34 17.21
CA THR A 67 -6.24 -11.14 17.45
C THR A 67 -5.79 -9.75 16.98
N VAL A 68 -4.62 -9.30 17.41
CA VAL A 68 -4.03 -8.04 16.93
C VAL A 68 -3.84 -8.07 15.41
N GLY A 69 -3.44 -9.21 14.84
CA GLY A 69 -3.26 -9.34 13.38
C GLY A 69 -4.58 -9.26 12.60
N GLU A 70 -5.65 -9.85 13.10
CA GLU A 70 -6.97 -9.75 12.48
C GLU A 70 -7.51 -8.32 12.54
N TRP A 71 -7.38 -7.64 13.66
CA TRP A 71 -7.75 -6.24 13.78
C TRP A 71 -6.90 -5.32 12.90
N GLU A 72 -5.60 -5.58 12.78
CA GLU A 72 -4.70 -4.86 11.85
C GLU A 72 -5.20 -4.97 10.42
N TYR A 73 -5.58 -6.18 9.97
CA TYR A 73 -6.15 -6.42 8.65
C TYR A 73 -7.45 -5.64 8.44
N VAL A 74 -8.39 -5.73 9.38
CA VAL A 74 -9.70 -5.06 9.32
C VAL A 74 -9.57 -3.54 9.26
N LEU A 75 -8.73 -2.97 10.14
CA LEU A 75 -8.51 -1.53 10.19
C LEU A 75 -7.83 -1.00 8.92
N ALA A 76 -6.84 -1.74 8.41
CA ALA A 76 -6.17 -1.41 7.16
C ALA A 76 -7.14 -1.52 5.96
N HIS A 77 -8.02 -2.54 5.93
CA HIS A 77 -9.06 -2.68 4.91
C HIS A 77 -9.95 -1.44 4.83
N CYS A 78 -10.50 -1.00 5.96
CA CYS A 78 -11.33 0.20 6.02
C CYS A 78 -10.57 1.47 5.57
N LEU A 79 -9.29 1.61 5.95
CA LEU A 79 -8.46 2.73 5.52
C LEU A 79 -8.22 2.75 4.01
N LEU A 80 -8.01 1.59 3.41
CA LEU A 80 -7.76 1.49 1.99
C LEU A 80 -8.97 1.91 1.15
N HIS A 81 -10.19 1.70 1.61
CA HIS A 81 -11.37 2.26 0.95
C HIS A 81 -11.33 3.78 0.82
N LEU A 82 -10.84 4.48 1.84
CA LEU A 82 -10.62 5.93 1.79
C LEU A 82 -9.47 6.29 0.85
N GLY A 83 -8.34 5.59 1.00
CA GLY A 83 -7.13 5.88 0.25
C GLY A 83 -7.24 5.59 -1.24
N MET A 84 -8.03 4.61 -1.63
CA MET A 84 -8.28 4.23 -3.04
C MET A 84 -9.49 4.94 -3.67
N ASP A 85 -10.12 5.88 -2.93
CA ASP A 85 -11.26 6.68 -3.41
C ASP A 85 -12.48 5.86 -3.84
N HIS A 86 -12.84 4.89 -3.04
CA HIS A 86 -13.96 4.00 -3.32
C HIS A 86 -15.34 4.64 -3.07
N PHE A 87 -15.39 5.80 -2.40
CA PHE A 87 -16.62 6.51 -2.06
C PHE A 87 -17.14 7.34 -3.24
N ARG A 88 -17.67 6.68 -4.26
CA ARG A 88 -18.29 7.29 -5.44
C ARG A 88 -19.81 7.24 -5.30
N GLN A 89 -20.42 8.35 -4.97
CA GLN A 89 -21.84 8.45 -4.65
C GLN A 89 -22.75 7.72 -5.66
N GLU A 90 -22.48 7.88 -6.95
CA GLU A 90 -23.28 7.30 -8.03
C GLU A 90 -23.23 5.77 -8.08
N GLN A 91 -22.19 5.16 -7.52
CA GLN A 91 -21.94 3.72 -7.58
C GLN A 91 -22.23 3.02 -6.23
N MET A 92 -22.36 3.77 -5.15
CA MET A 92 -22.52 3.20 -3.79
C MET A 92 -23.79 2.37 -3.60
N ASP A 93 -24.85 2.64 -4.38
CA ASP A 93 -26.11 1.91 -4.32
C ASP A 93 -26.10 0.60 -5.15
N ASP A 94 -25.10 0.42 -6.02
CA ASP A 94 -24.95 -0.81 -6.82
C ASP A 94 -24.13 -1.83 -6.03
N PRO A 95 -24.66 -3.01 -5.67
CA PRO A 95 -23.95 -4.01 -4.85
C PRO A 95 -22.66 -4.55 -5.49
N ALA A 96 -22.50 -4.41 -6.81
CA ALA A 96 -21.28 -4.82 -7.50
C ALA A 96 -20.11 -3.89 -7.22
N TRP A 97 -20.35 -2.61 -6.89
CA TRP A 97 -19.29 -1.66 -6.62
C TRP A 97 -18.54 -1.93 -5.31
N PRO A 98 -19.21 -2.01 -4.13
CA PRO A 98 -18.51 -2.38 -2.89
C PRO A 98 -17.80 -3.73 -3.01
N ALA A 99 -18.39 -4.72 -3.66
CA ALA A 99 -17.76 -6.02 -3.86
C ALA A 99 -16.48 -5.93 -4.72
N ALA A 100 -16.49 -5.12 -5.79
CA ALA A 100 -15.31 -4.87 -6.61
C ALA A 100 -14.19 -4.19 -5.80
N CYS A 101 -14.54 -3.18 -5.01
CA CYS A 101 -13.61 -2.49 -4.13
C CYS A 101 -12.98 -3.43 -3.09
N ASP A 102 -13.79 -4.28 -2.44
CA ASP A 102 -13.34 -5.26 -1.45
C ASP A 102 -12.35 -6.28 -2.03
N LEU A 103 -12.59 -6.73 -3.26
CA LEU A 103 -11.68 -7.65 -3.94
C LEU A 103 -10.29 -7.03 -4.11
N LEU A 104 -10.20 -5.78 -4.55
CA LEU A 104 -8.92 -5.11 -4.77
C LEU A 104 -8.22 -4.76 -3.44
N VAL A 105 -8.96 -4.29 -2.45
CA VAL A 105 -8.42 -4.03 -1.10
C VAL A 105 -7.84 -5.32 -0.51
N THR A 106 -8.56 -6.43 -0.65
CA THR A 106 -8.10 -7.73 -0.15
C THR A 106 -6.84 -8.21 -0.88
N ASP A 107 -6.77 -8.05 -2.21
CA ASP A 107 -5.58 -8.39 -3.00
C ASP A 107 -4.38 -7.54 -2.57
N PHE A 108 -4.59 -6.24 -2.37
CA PHE A 108 -3.57 -5.33 -1.85
C PHE A 108 -3.06 -5.74 -0.47
N LEU A 109 -3.95 -5.98 0.49
CA LEU A 109 -3.57 -6.37 1.85
C LEU A 109 -2.79 -7.68 1.88
N ARG A 110 -3.20 -8.64 1.05
CA ARG A 110 -2.53 -9.94 0.93
C ARG A 110 -1.13 -9.79 0.33
N SER A 111 -0.99 -9.04 -0.76
CA SER A 111 0.30 -8.82 -1.41
C SER A 111 1.26 -8.00 -0.55
N SER A 112 0.73 -7.06 0.24
CA SER A 112 1.51 -6.22 1.16
C SER A 112 1.76 -6.86 2.53
N HIS A 113 1.24 -8.06 2.80
CA HIS A 113 1.36 -8.79 4.08
C HIS A 113 0.92 -7.96 5.30
N ILE A 114 -0.12 -7.14 5.16
CA ILE A 114 -0.65 -6.31 6.23
C ILE A 114 -1.68 -7.11 7.03
N GLY A 115 -1.38 -7.36 8.30
CA GLY A 115 -2.23 -8.09 9.22
C GLY A 115 -2.45 -9.55 8.84
N THR A 116 -3.46 -10.17 9.42
CA THR A 116 -3.89 -11.54 9.15
C THR A 116 -5.38 -11.54 8.84
N PRO A 117 -5.82 -12.00 7.68
CA PRO A 117 -7.24 -12.03 7.37
C PRO A 117 -7.99 -12.90 8.38
N PRO A 118 -9.11 -12.43 8.95
CA PRO A 118 -10.00 -13.25 9.75
C PRO A 118 -10.40 -14.55 9.04
N PRO A 119 -10.68 -15.65 9.75
CA PRO A 119 -10.95 -16.95 9.14
C PRO A 119 -12.06 -16.95 8.08
N GLU A 120 -13.08 -16.10 8.27
CA GLU A 120 -14.19 -15.90 7.34
C GLU A 120 -13.78 -15.27 6.01
N PHE A 121 -12.62 -14.56 5.95
CA PHE A 121 -12.11 -13.88 4.75
C PHE A 121 -10.94 -14.60 4.07
N GLN A 122 -10.53 -15.75 4.57
CA GLN A 122 -9.37 -16.49 4.03
C GLN A 122 -9.63 -17.16 2.67
N ARG A 123 -10.90 -17.38 2.27
CA ARG A 123 -11.29 -18.15 1.08
C ARG A 123 -11.53 -17.30 -0.16
N MET A 124 -10.80 -16.23 -0.37
CA MET A 124 -10.95 -15.47 -1.60
C MET A 124 -10.24 -16.16 -2.76
N MET A 125 -10.98 -16.34 -3.85
CA MET A 125 -10.40 -16.79 -5.12
C MET A 125 -9.57 -15.67 -5.75
N PRO A 126 -8.49 -16.01 -6.48
CA PRO A 126 -7.76 -15.03 -7.28
C PRO A 126 -8.73 -14.35 -8.26
N PHE A 127 -8.76 -13.03 -8.27
CA PHE A 127 -9.61 -12.28 -9.16
C PHE A 127 -8.75 -11.64 -10.27
N PRO A 128 -9.17 -11.73 -11.56
CA PRO A 128 -8.30 -11.35 -12.66
C PRO A 128 -8.18 -9.83 -12.85
N ALA A 129 -9.03 -9.03 -12.21
CA ALA A 129 -9.02 -7.58 -12.37
C ALA A 129 -7.93 -6.93 -11.51
N LYS A 130 -7.30 -5.88 -12.02
CA LYS A 130 -6.26 -5.09 -11.36
C LYS A 130 -6.71 -3.66 -11.05
N VAL A 131 -7.91 -3.28 -11.43
CA VAL A 131 -8.54 -1.98 -11.15
C VAL A 131 -10.02 -2.15 -10.88
N GLU A 132 -10.60 -1.24 -10.10
CA GLU A 132 -11.98 -1.29 -9.60
C GLU A 132 -13.00 -1.34 -10.75
N GLU A 133 -12.81 -0.56 -11.80
CA GLU A 133 -13.72 -0.51 -12.94
C GLU A 133 -13.79 -1.84 -13.70
N GLN A 134 -12.67 -2.55 -13.81
CA GLN A 134 -12.64 -3.88 -14.43
C GLN A 134 -13.36 -4.90 -13.55
N ALA A 135 -13.10 -4.88 -12.24
CA ALA A 135 -13.77 -5.75 -11.29
C ALA A 135 -15.28 -5.49 -11.27
N TYR A 136 -15.67 -4.23 -11.25
CA TYR A 136 -17.06 -3.80 -11.25
C TYR A 136 -17.79 -4.27 -12.53
N SER A 137 -17.21 -4.02 -13.72
CA SER A 137 -17.79 -4.46 -14.98
C SER A 137 -17.94 -5.98 -15.03
N TYR A 138 -16.91 -6.71 -14.59
CA TYR A 138 -16.95 -8.17 -14.57
C TYR A 138 -18.02 -8.71 -13.61
N LEU A 139 -18.19 -8.13 -12.43
CA LEU A 139 -19.23 -8.54 -11.48
C LEU A 139 -20.64 -8.21 -11.97
N LYS A 140 -20.81 -7.14 -12.73
CA LYS A 140 -22.10 -6.83 -13.37
C LYS A 140 -22.47 -7.81 -14.48
N GLU A 141 -21.49 -8.32 -15.21
CA GLU A 141 -21.67 -9.36 -16.23
C GLU A 141 -21.89 -10.76 -15.64
N ASN A 142 -21.44 -10.98 -14.38
CA ASN A 142 -21.49 -12.27 -13.68
C ASN A 142 -22.10 -12.09 -12.26
N PRO A 143 -23.40 -11.74 -12.16
CA PRO A 143 -24.03 -11.39 -10.88
C PRO A 143 -24.09 -12.54 -9.87
N GLU A 144 -23.98 -13.79 -10.30
CA GLU A 144 -23.88 -14.96 -9.43
C GLU A 144 -22.66 -14.93 -8.52
N LEU A 145 -21.57 -14.28 -8.95
CA LEU A 145 -20.34 -14.15 -8.17
C LEU A 145 -20.49 -13.19 -6.98
N LEU A 146 -21.47 -12.27 -7.03
CA LEU A 146 -21.73 -11.36 -5.91
C LEU A 146 -22.08 -12.10 -4.61
N ALA A 147 -22.62 -13.31 -4.70
CA ALA A 147 -22.89 -14.12 -3.52
C ALA A 147 -21.60 -14.50 -2.78
N ASP A 148 -20.53 -14.79 -3.52
CA ASP A 148 -19.22 -15.16 -2.96
C ASP A 148 -18.45 -13.94 -2.43
N CYS A 149 -18.62 -12.79 -3.07
CA CYS A 149 -17.99 -11.54 -2.65
C CYS A 149 -18.53 -10.99 -1.32
N ARG A 150 -19.68 -11.45 -0.84
CA ARG A 150 -20.24 -11.04 0.47
C ARG A 150 -19.37 -11.35 1.66
N PHE A 151 -18.40 -12.24 1.51
CA PHE A 151 -17.47 -12.61 2.58
C PHE A 151 -16.22 -11.73 2.65
N SER A 152 -16.06 -10.80 1.72
CA SER A 152 -14.91 -9.88 1.71
C SER A 152 -15.16 -8.60 2.51
N THR A 153 -16.42 -8.24 2.77
CA THR A 153 -16.77 -7.02 3.54
C THR A 153 -16.54 -7.20 5.04
N MET A 154 -16.11 -6.13 5.72
CA MET A 154 -15.92 -6.14 7.18
C MET A 154 -17.23 -6.11 7.96
N THR A 155 -18.37 -6.02 7.26
CA THR A 155 -19.73 -6.12 7.81
C THR A 155 -20.48 -7.23 7.10
N ARG A 156 -21.22 -8.05 7.85
CA ARG A 156 -21.89 -9.21 7.30
C ARG A 156 -23.14 -8.84 6.50
N GLY A 157 -23.07 -9.05 5.18
CA GLY A 157 -24.21 -8.90 4.26
C GLY A 157 -24.63 -7.46 3.93
N ARG A 158 -23.80 -6.48 4.25
CA ARG A 158 -23.93 -5.07 3.84
C ARG A 158 -22.54 -4.50 3.55
N PRO A 159 -22.42 -3.42 2.76
CA PRO A 159 -21.15 -2.75 2.55
C PRO A 159 -20.58 -2.21 3.87
N ASP A 160 -19.26 -2.34 4.06
CA ASP A 160 -18.53 -1.72 5.17
C ASP A 160 -18.14 -0.26 4.88
N MET A 161 -18.38 0.18 3.65
CA MET A 161 -18.31 1.59 3.24
C MET A 161 -19.65 2.28 3.45
N VAL A 162 -19.66 3.42 4.13
CA VAL A 162 -20.87 4.19 4.44
C VAL A 162 -20.74 5.59 3.87
N TRP A 163 -21.63 5.97 2.95
CA TRP A 163 -21.70 7.33 2.46
C TRP A 163 -22.27 8.26 3.53
N ALA A 164 -21.51 9.30 3.90
CA ALA A 164 -21.90 10.25 4.96
C ALA A 164 -22.67 11.49 4.45
N GLY A 165 -23.22 11.44 3.23
CA GLY A 165 -24.01 12.54 2.66
C GLY A 165 -23.19 13.65 1.99
N GLU A 166 -21.88 13.74 2.28
CA GLU A 166 -20.97 14.75 1.72
C GLU A 166 -19.67 14.08 1.24
N PRO A 167 -19.02 14.64 0.20
CA PRO A 167 -17.70 14.18 -0.21
C PRO A 167 -16.66 14.45 0.88
N PRO A 168 -15.53 13.71 0.92
CA PRO A 168 -14.50 13.89 1.90
C PRO A 168 -13.89 15.31 1.83
N ARG A 169 -13.67 15.92 3.00
CA ARG A 169 -13.09 17.28 3.10
C ARG A 169 -11.59 17.33 2.83
N ILE A 170 -10.93 16.19 2.85
CA ILE A 170 -9.50 16.01 2.60
C ILE A 170 -9.29 14.92 1.55
N SER A 171 -8.21 15.00 0.80
CA SER A 171 -7.86 13.95 -0.15
C SER A 171 -7.16 12.79 0.57
N PHE A 172 -7.91 11.75 0.88
CA PHE A 172 -7.36 10.51 1.45
C PHE A 172 -6.42 9.77 0.48
N GLN A 173 -6.64 9.91 -0.83
CA GLN A 173 -5.73 9.39 -1.87
C GLN A 173 -4.32 9.99 -1.73
N LYS A 174 -4.21 11.31 -1.55
CA LYS A 174 -2.91 11.95 -1.35
C LYS A 174 -2.23 11.50 -0.07
N LEU A 175 -3.00 11.23 0.99
CA LEU A 175 -2.48 10.69 2.24
C LEU A 175 -2.00 9.25 2.09
N LEU A 176 -2.71 8.41 1.33
CA LEU A 176 -2.24 7.07 1.01
C LEU A 176 -0.92 7.13 0.22
N ALA A 177 -0.88 7.94 -0.84
CA ALA A 177 0.33 8.13 -1.63
C ALA A 177 1.52 8.57 -0.76
N GLN A 178 1.31 9.54 0.14
CA GLN A 178 2.34 10.00 1.08
C GLN A 178 2.78 8.89 2.04
N SER A 179 1.84 8.11 2.60
CA SER A 179 2.13 6.97 3.47
C SER A 179 3.02 5.94 2.79
N LEU A 180 2.69 5.58 1.54
CA LEU A 180 3.45 4.60 0.77
C LEU A 180 4.85 5.11 0.42
N GLN A 181 4.99 6.37 -0.01
CA GLN A 181 6.29 6.99 -0.26
C GLN A 181 7.16 7.00 1.01
N ASN A 182 6.58 7.38 2.16
CA ASN A 182 7.28 7.38 3.43
C ASN A 182 7.71 5.97 3.86
N ALA A 183 6.85 4.96 3.67
CA ALA A 183 7.16 3.58 3.99
C ALA A 183 8.31 3.03 3.13
N ILE A 184 8.33 3.31 1.83
CA ILE A 184 9.44 2.96 0.92
C ILE A 184 10.74 3.62 1.39
N GLN A 185 10.71 4.93 1.68
CA GLN A 185 11.89 5.64 2.16
C GLN A 185 12.42 5.08 3.50
N ASP A 186 11.52 4.71 4.42
CA ASP A 186 11.92 4.13 5.71
C ASP A 186 12.51 2.72 5.54
N ALA A 187 11.95 1.92 4.63
CA ALA A 187 12.50 0.61 4.27
C ALA A 187 13.91 0.74 3.70
N LEU A 188 14.11 1.68 2.77
CA LEU A 188 15.42 1.97 2.18
C LEU A 188 16.44 2.46 3.22
N ARG A 189 16.02 3.35 4.14
CA ARG A 189 16.89 3.81 5.25
C ARG A 189 17.25 2.69 6.22
N SER A 190 16.33 1.77 6.48
CA SER A 190 16.57 0.62 7.35
C SER A 190 17.55 -0.37 6.72
N SER A 191 17.43 -0.61 5.42
CA SER A 191 18.36 -1.44 4.65
C SER A 191 19.77 -0.86 4.62
N SER A 192 19.90 0.47 4.54
CA SER A 192 21.20 1.14 4.53
C SER A 192 21.99 0.99 5.84
N ARG A 193 21.30 0.85 7.00
CA ARG A 193 21.95 0.63 8.29
C ARG A 193 22.54 -0.77 8.47
N LEU A 194 22.03 -1.78 7.74
CA LEU A 194 22.62 -3.14 7.76
C LEU A 194 23.91 -3.24 6.92
N GLY A 195 24.12 -2.33 5.96
CA GLY A 195 25.27 -2.37 5.02
C GLY A 195 26.59 -1.80 5.56
N GLU A 196 26.65 -1.30 6.78
CA GLU A 196 27.87 -0.62 7.33
C GLU A 196 29.09 -1.52 7.59
N ARG A 197 29.07 -2.81 7.21
CA ARG A 197 30.10 -3.77 7.64
C ARG A 197 31.05 -4.30 6.57
N ILE A 198 31.00 -3.88 5.31
CA ILE A 198 31.94 -4.38 4.28
C ILE A 198 32.46 -3.22 3.44
N GLY A 199 33.73 -2.91 3.58
CA GLY A 199 34.42 -1.92 2.77
C GLY A 199 34.64 -2.40 1.34
N HIS A 200 33.92 -1.84 0.38
CA HIS A 200 34.21 -2.00 -1.03
C HIS A 200 34.53 -0.64 -1.66
N TRP A 201 35.61 -0.62 -2.42
CA TRP A 201 36.19 0.56 -3.06
C TRP A 201 35.30 1.15 -4.20
N ARG A 202 34.32 0.37 -4.71
CA ARG A 202 33.43 0.79 -5.79
C ARG A 202 31.99 0.89 -5.28
N PRO A 203 31.26 2.00 -5.55
CA PRO A 203 29.86 2.14 -5.13
C PRO A 203 28.98 0.99 -5.60
N ASP A 204 28.10 0.51 -4.72
CA ASP A 204 27.25 -0.66 -4.99
C ASP A 204 26.26 -0.43 -6.12
N TYR A 205 25.82 0.81 -6.36
CA TYR A 205 24.95 1.14 -7.50
C TYR A 205 25.66 0.93 -8.85
N LEU A 206 26.98 1.15 -8.93
CA LEU A 206 27.74 0.86 -10.15
C LEU A 206 27.92 -0.66 -10.34
N GLN A 207 28.11 -1.40 -9.25
CA GLN A 207 28.16 -2.87 -9.31
C GLN A 207 26.79 -3.44 -9.72
N ALA A 208 25.67 -2.90 -9.19
CA ALA A 208 24.32 -3.28 -9.58
C ALA A 208 24.06 -3.01 -11.07
N ARG A 209 24.47 -1.84 -11.59
CA ARG A 209 24.36 -1.53 -13.02
C ARG A 209 25.13 -2.54 -13.87
N ASP A 210 26.37 -2.86 -13.50
CA ASP A 210 27.19 -3.79 -14.25
C ASP A 210 26.63 -5.21 -14.21
N TRP A 211 25.96 -5.58 -13.11
CA TRP A 211 25.23 -6.84 -13.03
C TRP A 211 24.08 -6.90 -14.06
N PHE A 212 23.31 -5.82 -14.26
CA PHE A 212 22.29 -5.78 -15.30
C PHE A 212 22.89 -5.91 -16.69
N LEU A 213 24.01 -5.22 -16.97
CA LEU A 213 24.70 -5.29 -18.26
C LEU A 213 25.15 -6.72 -18.59
N SER A 214 25.57 -7.50 -17.61
CA SER A 214 26.09 -8.84 -17.78
C SER A 214 25.07 -9.96 -17.67
N SER A 215 24.05 -9.80 -16.81
CA SER A 215 23.20 -10.90 -16.36
C SER A 215 21.73 -10.77 -16.76
N TYR A 216 21.28 -9.57 -17.16
CA TYR A 216 19.86 -9.32 -17.44
C TYR A 216 19.68 -8.56 -18.78
N PRO A 217 19.68 -9.24 -19.93
CA PRO A 217 19.79 -8.58 -21.23
C PRO A 217 18.78 -7.46 -21.50
N LEU A 218 17.51 -7.63 -21.08
CA LEU A 218 16.47 -6.63 -21.30
C LEU A 218 16.72 -5.34 -20.49
N LEU A 219 16.96 -5.46 -19.18
CA LEU A 219 17.26 -4.31 -18.33
C LEU A 219 18.69 -3.81 -18.54
N GLY A 220 19.60 -4.67 -18.97
CA GLY A 220 20.96 -4.29 -19.37
C GLY A 220 20.99 -3.34 -20.56
N ALA A 221 20.14 -3.56 -21.58
CA ALA A 221 20.00 -2.63 -22.70
C ALA A 221 19.54 -1.24 -22.23
N LEU A 222 18.61 -1.18 -21.26
CA LEU A 222 18.21 0.08 -20.63
C LEU A 222 19.35 0.67 -19.79
N ALA A 223 20.00 -0.13 -18.95
CA ALA A 223 21.13 0.30 -18.13
C ALA A 223 22.25 0.93 -18.94
N SER A 224 22.51 0.41 -20.17
CA SER A 224 23.49 0.97 -21.09
C SER A 224 23.07 2.28 -21.75
N SER A 225 21.76 2.55 -21.82
CA SER A 225 21.20 3.72 -22.50
C SER A 225 21.12 4.97 -21.64
N PHE A 226 21.33 4.84 -20.32
CA PHE A 226 21.27 5.94 -19.36
C PHE A 226 22.65 6.34 -18.86
N THR A 227 22.89 7.65 -18.77
CA THR A 227 24.07 8.22 -18.11
C THR A 227 23.77 8.36 -16.62
N ILE A 228 24.63 7.83 -15.76
CA ILE A 228 24.51 8.02 -14.30
C ILE A 228 24.96 9.42 -13.93
N VAL A 229 24.12 10.13 -13.17
CA VAL A 229 24.40 11.43 -12.57
C VAL A 229 24.35 11.27 -11.06
N ASP A 230 25.52 11.20 -10.43
CA ASP A 230 25.70 11.00 -8.99
C ASP A 230 26.36 12.22 -8.31
N ASP A 231 26.28 13.38 -8.97
CA ASP A 231 26.76 14.66 -8.42
C ASP A 231 25.84 15.09 -7.26
N ARG A 232 26.43 15.24 -6.06
CA ARG A 232 25.72 15.56 -4.81
C ARG A 232 24.94 16.86 -4.88
N ASP A 233 25.52 17.89 -5.48
CA ASP A 233 24.91 19.22 -5.52
C ASP A 233 23.72 19.22 -6.48
N THR A 234 23.83 18.55 -7.61
CA THR A 234 22.73 18.37 -8.56
C THR A 234 21.60 17.57 -7.92
N VAL A 235 21.89 16.42 -7.34
CA VAL A 235 20.88 15.52 -6.73
C VAL A 235 20.12 16.19 -5.58
N ARG A 236 20.82 16.97 -4.73
CA ARG A 236 20.21 17.74 -3.65
C ARG A 236 19.32 18.87 -4.17
N ARG A 237 19.78 19.60 -5.19
CA ARG A 237 19.02 20.70 -5.80
C ARG A 237 17.70 20.24 -6.41
N ILE A 238 17.67 19.08 -7.05
CA ILE A 238 16.46 18.49 -7.64
C ILE A 238 15.67 17.60 -6.69
N GLY A 239 16.16 17.39 -5.45
CA GLY A 239 15.45 16.70 -4.38
C GLY A 239 15.32 15.18 -4.55
N ILE A 240 16.30 14.53 -5.18
CA ILE A 240 16.28 13.07 -5.38
C ILE A 240 16.66 12.35 -4.06
N PRO A 241 15.74 11.59 -3.45
CA PRO A 241 16.03 10.93 -2.18
C PRO A 241 16.92 9.68 -2.33
N VAL A 242 16.75 8.89 -3.39
CA VAL A 242 17.50 7.65 -3.66
C VAL A 242 17.97 7.60 -5.09
N ALA A 243 17.06 7.43 -6.05
CA ALA A 243 17.30 7.46 -7.47
C ALA A 243 16.06 7.99 -8.21
N ALA A 244 16.25 8.41 -9.45
CA ALA A 244 15.17 8.78 -10.36
C ALA A 244 15.66 8.75 -11.81
N VAL A 245 14.80 8.27 -12.73
CA VAL A 245 15.09 8.27 -14.15
C VAL A 245 14.49 9.48 -14.86
N ASN A 246 15.28 10.10 -15.74
CA ASN A 246 14.80 11.09 -16.71
C ASN A 246 14.93 10.50 -18.12
N CYS A 247 13.81 10.05 -18.68
CA CYS A 247 13.78 9.41 -19.98
C CYS A 247 14.10 10.36 -21.13
N GLN A 248 13.81 11.67 -20.99
CA GLN A 248 14.04 12.67 -22.03
C GLN A 248 15.53 12.99 -22.16
N LEU A 249 16.23 13.15 -21.04
CA LEU A 249 17.67 13.41 -21.01
C LEU A 249 18.51 12.12 -21.06
N ARG A 250 17.87 10.97 -20.90
CA ARG A 250 18.53 9.65 -20.72
C ARG A 250 19.52 9.67 -19.56
N GLU A 251 19.08 10.23 -18.44
CA GLU A 251 19.86 10.34 -17.22
C GLU A 251 19.21 9.54 -16.09
N LEU A 252 20.05 8.86 -15.33
CA LEU A 252 19.71 8.15 -14.11
C LEU A 252 20.39 8.88 -12.95
N TYR A 253 19.59 9.65 -12.22
CA TYR A 253 20.07 10.35 -11.02
C TYR A 253 20.16 9.39 -9.86
N ILE A 254 21.28 9.38 -9.16
CA ILE A 254 21.54 8.55 -7.99
C ILE A 254 22.02 9.44 -6.87
N ASN A 255 21.38 9.32 -5.71
CA ASN A 255 21.85 9.99 -4.51
C ASN A 255 23.04 9.23 -3.91
N PRO A 256 24.28 9.75 -4.02
CA PRO A 256 25.47 9.06 -3.55
C PRO A 256 25.57 9.01 -2.02
N ASP A 257 24.74 9.80 -1.29
CA ASP A 257 24.65 9.76 0.15
C ASP A 257 23.71 8.64 0.65
N CYS A 258 22.94 8.01 -0.28
CA CYS A 258 22.10 6.87 0.01
C CYS A 258 22.94 5.59 0.07
N ARG A 259 22.99 4.96 1.24
CA ARG A 259 23.76 3.74 1.46
C ARG A 259 22.85 2.53 1.42
N LEU A 260 22.77 1.91 0.26
CA LEU A 260 22.11 0.62 0.06
C LEU A 260 23.18 -0.44 -0.21
N TYR A 261 22.91 -1.68 0.18
CA TYR A 261 23.71 -2.82 -0.24
C TYR A 261 23.39 -3.21 -1.70
N LEU A 262 24.20 -4.06 -2.29
CA LEU A 262 24.13 -4.41 -3.71
C LEU A 262 22.73 -4.85 -4.17
N GLU A 263 22.04 -5.73 -3.42
CA GLU A 263 20.69 -6.21 -3.78
C GLU A 263 19.65 -5.07 -3.71
N GLY A 264 19.75 -4.20 -2.71
CA GLY A 264 18.90 -2.99 -2.65
C GLY A 264 19.12 -2.07 -3.85
N TRP A 265 20.37 -1.90 -4.32
CA TRP A 265 20.63 -1.15 -5.53
C TRP A 265 20.15 -1.85 -6.79
N LYS A 266 20.21 -3.18 -6.86
CA LYS A 266 19.61 -3.93 -7.97
C LYS A 266 18.11 -3.69 -8.05
N PHE A 267 17.41 -3.76 -6.90
CA PHE A 267 15.97 -3.47 -6.83
C PHE A 267 15.66 -2.04 -7.33
N ILE A 268 16.35 -1.03 -6.79
CA ILE A 268 16.13 0.39 -7.15
C ILE A 268 16.42 0.62 -8.64
N LEU A 269 17.52 0.13 -9.15
CA LEU A 269 17.86 0.33 -10.58
C LEU A 269 16.86 -0.38 -11.49
N ALA A 270 16.41 -1.60 -11.14
CA ALA A 270 15.38 -2.29 -11.90
C ALA A 270 14.06 -1.52 -11.88
N HIS A 271 13.69 -0.95 -10.74
CA HIS A 271 12.51 -0.10 -10.59
C HIS A 271 12.56 1.10 -11.55
N GLU A 272 13.66 1.85 -11.54
CA GLU A 272 13.84 3.00 -12.43
C GLU A 272 13.85 2.59 -13.91
N PHE A 273 14.51 1.49 -14.25
CA PHE A 273 14.52 0.96 -15.62
C PHE A 273 13.14 0.52 -16.10
N LEU A 274 12.32 -0.05 -15.23
CA LEU A 274 10.93 -0.39 -15.57
C LEU A 274 10.07 0.85 -15.77
N HIS A 275 10.24 1.91 -14.99
CA HIS A 275 9.57 3.19 -15.25
C HIS A 275 9.92 3.72 -16.65
N ALA A 276 11.18 3.63 -17.05
CA ALA A 276 11.63 4.04 -18.38
C ALA A 276 11.07 3.11 -19.48
N ALA A 277 11.14 1.79 -19.28
CA ALA A 277 10.63 0.79 -20.23
C ALA A 277 9.14 0.94 -20.50
N LEU A 278 8.35 1.18 -19.46
CA LEU A 278 6.91 1.35 -19.52
C LEU A 278 6.49 2.77 -19.93
N ARG A 279 7.46 3.68 -20.13
CA ARG A 279 7.27 5.07 -20.53
C ARG A 279 6.27 5.81 -19.65
N HIS A 280 6.40 5.66 -18.36
CA HIS A 280 5.48 6.24 -17.38
C HIS A 280 5.45 7.77 -17.45
N ASP A 281 6.56 8.42 -17.81
CA ASP A 281 6.68 9.85 -18.07
C ASP A 281 5.70 10.35 -19.16
N VAL A 282 5.68 9.66 -20.29
CA VAL A 282 4.82 10.03 -21.45
C VAL A 282 3.36 9.64 -21.19
N ARG A 283 3.13 8.48 -20.58
CA ARG A 283 1.80 7.95 -20.31
C ARG A 283 1.04 8.70 -19.21
N ARG A 284 1.73 9.54 -18.42
CA ARG A 284 1.08 10.37 -17.40
C ARG A 284 0.02 11.30 -18.00
N GLN A 285 0.30 11.94 -19.12
CA GLN A 285 -0.57 12.96 -19.72
C GLN A 285 -1.00 14.01 -18.67
N ASP A 286 -2.30 14.28 -18.55
CA ASP A 286 -2.86 15.28 -17.62
C ASP A 286 -3.16 14.75 -16.21
N ARG A 287 -2.77 13.49 -15.89
CA ARG A 287 -3.00 12.89 -14.58
C ARG A 287 -2.17 13.57 -13.49
N ASP A 288 -2.71 13.58 -12.28
CA ASP A 288 -1.98 14.09 -11.10
C ASP A 288 -0.63 13.38 -10.97
N PRO A 289 0.49 14.11 -10.90
CA PRO A 289 1.83 13.52 -10.93
C PRO A 289 2.09 12.56 -9.77
N VAL A 290 1.57 12.89 -8.58
CA VAL A 290 1.81 12.10 -7.37
C VAL A 290 1.01 10.79 -7.43
N LEU A 291 -0.27 10.86 -7.76
CA LEU A 291 -1.12 9.68 -7.88
C LEU A 291 -0.68 8.78 -9.03
N TRP A 292 -0.26 9.37 -10.15
CA TRP A 292 0.28 8.62 -11.27
C TRP A 292 1.56 7.86 -10.90
N ASN A 293 2.48 8.54 -10.23
CA ASN A 293 3.73 7.90 -9.79
C ASN A 293 3.46 6.72 -8.87
N VAL A 294 2.60 6.91 -7.86
CA VAL A 294 2.22 5.81 -6.94
C VAL A 294 1.59 4.64 -7.68
N ALA A 295 0.66 4.88 -8.61
CA ALA A 295 0.06 3.82 -9.41
C ALA A 295 1.11 3.06 -10.25
N CYS A 296 2.06 3.78 -10.84
CA CYS A 296 3.17 3.19 -11.58
C CYS A 296 4.09 2.36 -10.67
N ASP A 297 4.40 2.86 -9.48
CA ASP A 297 5.22 2.16 -8.48
C ASP A 297 4.60 0.81 -8.08
N PHE A 298 3.28 0.74 -7.95
CA PHE A 298 2.59 -0.53 -7.71
C PHE A 298 2.82 -1.54 -8.83
N VAL A 299 2.63 -1.13 -10.07
CA VAL A 299 2.83 -2.00 -11.24
C VAL A 299 4.28 -2.47 -11.33
N VAL A 300 5.22 -1.54 -11.14
CA VAL A 300 6.65 -1.83 -11.21
C VAL A 300 7.06 -2.80 -10.10
N ASN A 301 6.61 -2.56 -8.87
CA ASN A 301 6.94 -3.42 -7.73
C ASN A 301 6.37 -4.83 -7.88
N ASP A 302 5.14 -4.97 -8.40
CA ASP A 302 4.54 -6.28 -8.69
C ASP A 302 5.41 -7.06 -9.69
N TRP A 303 5.87 -6.42 -10.75
CA TRP A 303 6.79 -7.04 -11.73
C TRP A 303 8.14 -7.41 -11.14
N LEU A 304 8.71 -6.56 -10.28
CA LEU A 304 10.00 -6.85 -9.63
C LEU A 304 9.92 -8.07 -8.71
N LEU A 305 8.80 -8.24 -8.02
CA LEU A 305 8.55 -9.43 -7.20
C LEU A 305 8.45 -10.70 -8.07
N GLU A 306 7.74 -10.63 -9.20
CA GLU A 306 7.67 -11.75 -10.15
C GLU A 306 9.03 -12.09 -10.77
N MET A 307 9.86 -11.08 -11.05
CA MET A 307 11.19 -11.23 -11.63
C MET A 307 12.24 -11.68 -10.61
N ASN A 308 11.94 -11.65 -9.32
CA ASN A 308 12.85 -11.97 -8.21
C ASN A 308 14.17 -11.20 -8.29
N VAL A 309 14.10 -9.89 -8.52
CA VAL A 309 15.25 -8.99 -8.62
C VAL A 309 15.36 -8.16 -7.33
N GLY A 310 16.50 -8.27 -6.64
CA GLY A 310 16.82 -7.47 -5.45
C GLY A 310 16.48 -8.11 -4.11
#